data_9f6da58788e2b5c212251dd88c8bfa38
#
_entry.id   9f6da58788e2b5c212251dd88c8bfa38
#
_cell.length_a   1.000
_cell.length_b   1.000
_cell.length_c   1.000
_cell.angle_alpha   90.00
_cell.angle_beta   90.00
_cell.angle_gamma   90.00
#
_symmetry.space_group_name_H-M   'P 1'
#
loop_
_entity.id
_entity.type
_entity.pdbx_description
1 polymer ?
#
loop_
_entity_poly.entity_id
_entity_poly.type
_entity_poly.pdbx_seq_one_letter_code
_entity_poly.pdbx_strand_id
1 'polypeptide(L)'
;VVILTLLEPQQKTPLQEWHFENESVIRIGRSADNHVVLTDTLVSRHHLELRQISSGYDGGSWQVISKGTNGTFLNGVLVTQSPVPNDSLLQLARGGPILKFHIQQTRVQNRPTHSLSSCTHEGNSPNNLFCIHCGQPLTVLKTIRDYQVLRTLGQGGMGTTYLAWDETGKISGQPQLLVLKQMNADMAKIAKARELFEREANTLKSLHHPGIPKYYDFFEEGGKRYLAMELVHGQDLEKLILYKGPVTPSQAITWMIQTCDILDYLHSQEPPLIHRDIKPANLMVRNSNNGIVVLDFGAVKEIVGTAPGTRIGAEGYCAPEQERGQPLTQSDLYAIGPTLIYLLSGENPFKFYRQQGRSFRFDLTKVPTITPKLAEVINRVTQPLPRDRYQAARDLALALAACE
;
A
#
# COMPACT_ATOMS: atom_id res chain seq x y z
N VAL A 1 20.76 3.60 -15.17
CA VAL A 1 21.96 4.41 -14.89
C VAL A 1 21.65 5.37 -13.75
N VAL A 2 22.50 5.41 -12.71
CA VAL A 2 22.42 6.47 -11.69
C VAL A 2 23.30 7.63 -12.14
N ILE A 3 22.76 8.82 -12.11
CA ILE A 3 23.47 10.07 -12.41
C ILE A 3 23.53 10.90 -11.14
N LEU A 4 24.74 11.31 -10.76
CA LEU A 4 24.96 12.28 -9.69
C LEU A 4 25.48 13.57 -10.30
N THR A 5 24.73 14.67 -10.09
CA THR A 5 25.10 15.99 -10.62
C THR A 5 25.48 16.92 -9.47
N LEU A 6 26.70 17.41 -9.42
CA LEU A 6 27.11 18.47 -8.49
C LEU A 6 26.50 19.80 -8.94
N LEU A 7 25.81 20.45 -8.01
CA LEU A 7 25.13 21.72 -8.27
C LEU A 7 25.90 22.89 -7.63
N GLU A 8 25.90 24.03 -8.31
CA GLU A 8 26.37 25.30 -7.73
C GLU A 8 25.43 25.74 -6.60
N PRO A 9 25.93 26.09 -5.41
CA PRO A 9 25.10 26.39 -4.24
C PRO A 9 24.08 27.50 -4.43
N GLN A 10 24.39 28.54 -5.20
CA GLN A 10 23.54 29.73 -5.37
C GLN A 10 22.57 29.60 -6.55
N GLN A 11 23.04 29.18 -7.71
CA GLN A 11 22.25 29.15 -8.96
C GLN A 11 21.68 27.76 -9.28
N LYS A 12 22.08 26.71 -8.55
CA LYS A 12 21.71 25.30 -8.79
C LYS A 12 22.02 24.84 -10.23
N THR A 13 22.98 25.46 -10.89
CA THR A 13 23.48 25.04 -12.21
C THR A 13 24.39 23.83 -12.08
N PRO A 14 24.35 22.87 -13.04
CA PRO A 14 25.22 21.71 -13.03
C PRO A 14 26.69 22.11 -13.17
N LEU A 15 27.57 21.64 -12.28
CA LEU A 15 29.02 21.84 -12.33
C LEU A 15 29.73 20.61 -12.86
N GLN A 16 29.33 19.41 -12.44
CA GLN A 16 29.95 18.15 -12.79
C GLN A 16 28.95 17.01 -12.66
N GLU A 17 29.07 15.99 -13.54
CA GLU A 17 28.22 14.80 -13.51
C GLU A 17 29.05 13.52 -13.47
N TRP A 18 28.52 12.51 -12.77
CA TRP A 18 29.03 11.14 -12.72
C TRP A 18 27.91 10.17 -13.09
N HIS A 19 28.23 9.19 -13.93
CA HIS A 19 27.30 8.18 -14.40
C HIS A 19 27.72 6.81 -13.89
N PHE A 20 26.79 6.07 -13.28
CA PHE A 20 27.02 4.74 -12.71
C PHE A 20 26.03 3.75 -13.33
N GLU A 21 26.54 2.80 -14.11
CA GLU A 21 25.70 1.85 -14.85
C GLU A 21 25.45 0.55 -14.07
N ASN A 22 26.50 0.03 -13.41
CA ASN A 22 26.49 -1.30 -12.79
C ASN A 22 26.87 -1.29 -11.29
N GLU A 23 27.02 -0.12 -10.70
CA GLU A 23 27.43 0.01 -9.32
C GLU A 23 26.25 -0.26 -8.38
N SER A 24 26.40 -1.25 -7.48
CA SER A 24 25.44 -1.50 -6.39
C SER A 24 25.71 -0.64 -5.14
N VAL A 25 26.92 -0.06 -5.05
CA VAL A 25 27.36 0.84 -3.97
C VAL A 25 28.16 1.99 -4.54
N ILE A 26 27.68 3.22 -4.37
CA ILE A 26 28.39 4.44 -4.76
C ILE A 26 28.87 5.14 -3.49
N ARG A 27 30.18 5.33 -3.36
CA ARG A 27 30.83 6.02 -2.22
C ARG A 27 31.14 7.44 -2.59
N ILE A 28 30.87 8.37 -1.66
CA ILE A 28 31.02 9.80 -1.87
C ILE A 28 31.76 10.38 -0.66
N GLY A 29 32.79 11.19 -0.92
CA GLY A 29 33.59 11.80 0.12
C GLY A 29 34.85 12.51 -0.42
N ARG A 30 35.68 13.01 0.49
CA ARG A 30 36.89 13.77 0.13
C ARG A 30 38.11 12.89 -0.18
N SER A 31 38.11 11.65 0.26
CA SER A 31 39.23 10.71 0.00
C SER A 31 39.18 10.20 -1.44
N ALA A 32 40.35 9.99 -2.03
CA ALA A 32 40.52 9.61 -3.44
C ALA A 32 40.01 8.19 -3.78
N ASP A 33 39.73 7.37 -2.77
CA ASP A 33 39.17 6.02 -2.91
C ASP A 33 37.64 5.98 -3.00
N ASN A 34 36.96 7.16 -2.99
CA ASN A 34 35.54 7.24 -3.26
C ASN A 34 35.27 7.27 -4.78
N HIS A 35 34.07 6.86 -5.17
CA HIS A 35 33.58 6.95 -6.55
C HIS A 35 33.33 8.40 -6.98
N VAL A 36 32.86 9.23 -6.03
CA VAL A 36 32.70 10.68 -6.19
C VAL A 36 33.59 11.38 -5.18
N VAL A 37 34.60 12.07 -5.67
CA VAL A 37 35.58 12.80 -4.85
C VAL A 37 35.21 14.29 -4.85
N LEU A 38 34.89 14.83 -3.65
CA LEU A 38 34.55 16.24 -3.47
C LEU A 38 35.62 16.88 -2.55
N THR A 39 36.31 17.90 -3.03
CA THR A 39 37.44 18.54 -2.32
C THR A 39 37.03 19.51 -1.22
N ASP A 40 35.76 19.73 -0.98
CA ASP A 40 35.23 20.63 0.03
C ASP A 40 35.62 20.16 1.45
N THR A 41 36.08 21.09 2.29
CA THR A 41 36.54 20.82 3.66
C THR A 41 35.44 20.38 4.62
N LEU A 42 34.19 20.71 4.34
CA LEU A 42 33.01 20.27 5.10
C LEU A 42 32.66 18.80 4.83
N VAL A 43 33.20 18.23 3.74
CA VAL A 43 32.96 16.83 3.34
C VAL A 43 33.96 15.93 4.05
N SER A 44 33.48 14.92 4.77
CA SER A 44 34.31 13.90 5.41
C SER A 44 35.05 13.05 4.37
N ARG A 45 36.15 12.40 4.77
CA ARG A 45 36.91 11.50 3.86
C ARG A 45 36.01 10.46 3.20
N HIS A 46 35.14 9.81 3.98
CA HIS A 46 34.04 8.96 3.52
C HIS A 46 32.76 9.57 4.10
N HIS A 47 31.98 10.28 3.31
CA HIS A 47 30.87 11.09 3.83
C HIS A 47 29.53 10.34 3.78
N LEU A 48 29.23 9.70 2.65
CA LEU A 48 28.04 8.88 2.51
C LEU A 48 28.24 7.73 1.53
N GLU A 49 27.41 6.72 1.64
CA GLU A 49 27.23 5.66 0.66
C GLU A 49 25.79 5.65 0.15
N LEU A 50 25.65 5.53 -1.16
CA LEU A 50 24.40 5.15 -1.79
C LEU A 50 24.46 3.66 -2.05
N ARG A 51 23.50 2.90 -1.52
CA ARG A 51 23.39 1.45 -1.72
C ARG A 51 22.11 1.11 -2.45
N GLN A 52 22.22 0.28 -3.45
CA GLN A 52 21.05 -0.30 -4.11
C GLN A 52 20.42 -1.34 -3.19
N ILE A 53 19.13 -1.16 -2.84
CA ILE A 53 18.41 -2.05 -1.93
C ILE A 53 17.72 -3.17 -2.72
N SER A 54 17.26 -2.86 -3.93
CA SER A 54 16.68 -3.82 -4.86
C SER A 54 17.10 -3.47 -6.28
N SER A 55 17.50 -4.46 -7.04
CA SER A 55 17.68 -4.35 -8.49
C SER A 55 16.31 -4.54 -9.14
N GLY A 56 15.55 -3.46 -9.33
CA GLY A 56 14.30 -3.46 -10.09
C GLY A 56 14.50 -2.81 -11.45
N TYR A 57 13.61 -3.07 -12.40
CA TYR A 57 13.60 -2.48 -13.76
C TYR A 57 13.51 -0.95 -13.78
N ASP A 58 13.11 -0.31 -12.68
CA ASP A 58 13.05 1.15 -12.50
C ASP A 58 14.37 1.79 -12.04
N GLY A 59 15.51 1.14 -12.26
CA GLY A 59 16.81 1.61 -11.80
C GLY A 59 17.13 1.22 -10.36
N GLY A 60 16.28 0.37 -9.73
CA GLY A 60 16.42 -0.08 -8.36
C GLY A 60 16.04 0.98 -7.33
N SER A 61 15.66 0.54 -6.14
CA SER A 61 15.53 1.46 -5.00
C SER A 61 16.91 1.67 -4.37
N TRP A 62 17.23 2.92 -4.09
CA TRP A 62 18.50 3.32 -3.49
C TRP A 62 18.30 3.85 -2.08
N GLN A 63 19.30 3.65 -1.24
CA GLN A 63 19.33 4.13 0.13
C GLN A 63 20.61 4.90 0.37
N VAL A 64 20.50 6.06 1.00
CA VAL A 64 21.64 6.82 1.51
C VAL A 64 21.98 6.32 2.92
N ILE A 65 23.26 6.14 3.20
CA ILE A 65 23.83 5.86 4.50
C ILE A 65 24.86 6.95 4.79
N SER A 66 24.56 7.83 5.74
CA SER A 66 25.47 8.90 6.17
C SER A 66 26.57 8.35 7.06
N LYS A 67 27.83 8.72 6.77
CA LYS A 67 29.03 8.39 7.56
C LYS A 67 29.80 9.65 7.98
N GLY A 68 29.44 10.79 7.41
CA GLY A 68 30.09 12.06 7.66
C GLY A 68 29.74 12.64 9.02
N THR A 69 30.73 13.19 9.74
CA THR A 69 30.54 13.83 11.03
C THR A 69 29.69 15.11 10.97
N ASN A 70 29.66 15.77 9.80
CA ASN A 70 28.89 17.00 9.57
C ASN A 70 27.46 16.74 9.06
N GLY A 71 27.06 15.46 8.99
CA GLY A 71 25.71 15.03 8.60
C GLY A 71 25.44 15.09 7.09
N THR A 72 24.44 14.35 6.66
CA THR A 72 23.93 14.35 5.28
C THR A 72 22.46 14.76 5.30
N PHE A 73 22.06 15.64 4.39
CA PHE A 73 20.70 16.13 4.28
C PHE A 73 20.09 15.64 2.97
N LEU A 74 18.97 14.91 3.07
CA LEU A 74 18.16 14.49 1.94
C LEU A 74 16.97 15.43 1.80
N ASN A 75 16.90 16.16 0.69
CA ASN A 75 15.86 17.18 0.45
C ASN A 75 15.70 18.19 1.62
N GLY A 76 16.83 18.55 2.24
CA GLY A 76 16.88 19.49 3.37
C GLY A 76 16.67 18.87 4.75
N VAL A 77 16.37 17.58 4.85
CA VAL A 77 16.16 16.85 6.12
C VAL A 77 17.43 16.08 6.48
N LEU A 78 17.93 16.23 7.71
CA LEU A 78 19.08 15.46 8.21
C LEU A 78 18.74 13.98 8.30
N VAL A 79 19.57 13.12 7.68
CA VAL A 79 19.38 11.67 7.66
C VAL A 79 20.64 10.92 8.06
N THR A 80 20.45 9.79 8.74
CA THR A 80 21.51 8.80 8.99
C THR A 80 21.42 7.65 7.99
N GLN A 81 20.19 7.22 7.71
CA GLN A 81 19.87 6.20 6.73
C GLN A 81 18.45 6.44 6.23
N SER A 82 18.26 6.52 4.89
CA SER A 82 16.95 6.79 4.29
C SER A 82 16.90 6.29 2.85
N PRO A 83 15.74 5.82 2.33
CA PRO A 83 15.52 5.65 0.90
C PRO A 83 15.72 6.98 0.18
N VAL A 84 16.30 6.92 -1.03
CA VAL A 84 16.55 8.09 -1.88
C VAL A 84 15.58 8.05 -3.07
N PRO A 85 14.53 8.87 -3.08
CA PRO A 85 13.64 9.01 -4.23
C PRO A 85 14.40 9.55 -5.46
N ASN A 86 13.87 9.27 -6.66
CA ASN A 86 14.43 9.87 -7.87
C ASN A 86 14.33 11.41 -7.81
N ASP A 87 15.29 12.10 -8.44
CA ASP A 87 15.43 13.56 -8.45
C ASP A 87 15.64 14.22 -7.07
N SER A 88 16.13 13.46 -6.08
CA SER A 88 16.44 13.99 -4.74
C SER A 88 17.73 14.82 -4.71
N LEU A 89 17.76 15.76 -3.76
CA LEU A 89 18.94 16.56 -3.45
C LEU A 89 19.65 16.01 -2.19
N LEU A 90 20.91 15.65 -2.33
CA LEU A 90 21.79 15.21 -1.25
C LEU A 90 22.79 16.33 -0.92
N GLN A 91 22.65 16.95 0.24
CA GLN A 91 23.60 17.95 0.70
C GLN A 91 24.57 17.34 1.72
N LEU A 92 25.86 17.45 1.46
CA LEU A 92 26.93 16.92 2.29
C LEU A 92 27.40 18.01 3.26
N ALA A 93 27.00 17.92 4.52
CA ALA A 93 27.15 18.95 5.56
C ALA A 93 26.23 20.18 5.36
N ARG A 94 25.95 20.88 6.46
CA ARG A 94 25.17 22.12 6.42
C ARG A 94 25.99 23.22 5.74
N GLY A 95 25.52 23.72 4.61
CA GLY A 95 26.24 24.69 3.78
C GLY A 95 27.29 24.07 2.86
N GLY A 96 27.43 22.76 2.84
CA GLY A 96 28.32 22.03 1.95
C GLY A 96 27.73 21.75 0.56
N PRO A 97 28.46 21.01 -0.30
CA PRO A 97 28.08 20.75 -1.67
C PRO A 97 26.76 19.97 -1.78
N ILE A 98 26.01 20.23 -2.85
CA ILE A 98 24.73 19.61 -3.14
C ILE A 98 24.88 18.74 -4.37
N LEU A 99 24.53 17.47 -4.24
CA LEU A 99 24.42 16.51 -5.34
C LEU A 99 22.95 16.25 -5.67
N LYS A 100 22.57 16.40 -6.93
CA LYS A 100 21.29 15.90 -7.43
C LYS A 100 21.47 14.41 -7.76
N PHE A 101 20.64 13.57 -7.18
CA PHE A 101 20.54 12.15 -7.48
C PHE A 101 19.42 11.95 -8.52
N HIS A 102 19.76 11.36 -9.66
CA HIS A 102 18.80 11.06 -10.72
C HIS A 102 19.01 9.64 -11.23
N ILE A 103 17.91 8.90 -11.39
CA ILE A 103 17.92 7.59 -12.04
C ILE A 103 17.43 7.80 -13.46
N GLN A 104 18.36 7.75 -14.42
CA GLN A 104 18.00 7.75 -15.82
C GLN A 104 17.55 6.35 -16.22
N GLN A 105 16.27 6.23 -16.50
CA GLN A 105 15.75 5.04 -17.17
C GLN A 105 16.31 5.03 -18.59
N THR A 106 17.09 4.02 -18.93
CA THR A 106 17.50 3.81 -20.32
C THR A 106 16.24 3.50 -21.10
N ARG A 107 15.70 4.48 -21.84
CA ARG A 107 14.74 4.21 -22.91
C ARG A 107 15.41 3.18 -23.79
N VAL A 108 14.92 1.98 -23.80
CA VAL A 108 15.22 1.01 -24.84
C VAL A 108 14.66 1.60 -26.12
N GLN A 109 15.45 2.41 -26.80
CA GLN A 109 15.20 2.73 -28.22
C GLN A 109 15.21 1.39 -28.94
N ASN A 110 14.12 1.14 -29.65
CA ASN A 110 13.94 0.08 -30.64
C ASN A 110 15.17 -0.82 -30.82
N ARG A 111 15.25 -1.89 -30.03
CA ARG A 111 16.08 -3.02 -30.47
C ARG A 111 15.43 -3.51 -31.78
N PRO A 112 16.18 -3.57 -32.88
CA PRO A 112 15.74 -4.32 -34.03
C PRO A 112 15.38 -5.73 -33.53
N THR A 113 14.35 -6.30 -34.11
CA THR A 113 13.93 -7.68 -33.93
C THR A 113 15.11 -8.61 -34.24
N HIS A 114 16.05 -8.72 -33.31
CA HIS A 114 16.97 -9.83 -33.32
C HIS A 114 16.19 -11.05 -32.80
N SER A 115 16.16 -12.07 -33.66
CA SER A 115 15.76 -13.41 -33.32
C SER A 115 16.11 -13.72 -31.86
N LEU A 116 15.10 -14.03 -31.05
CA LEU A 116 15.20 -14.52 -29.69
C LEU A 116 16.25 -15.64 -29.63
N SER A 117 17.50 -15.28 -29.32
CA SER A 117 18.46 -16.26 -28.80
C SER A 117 17.87 -16.69 -27.46
N SER A 118 17.44 -17.93 -27.39
CA SER A 118 16.76 -18.53 -26.26
C SER A 118 17.60 -18.33 -24.99
N CYS A 119 17.18 -17.41 -24.10
CA CYS A 119 17.75 -17.32 -22.76
C CYS A 119 17.46 -18.66 -22.06
N THR A 120 18.50 -19.32 -21.57
CA THR A 120 18.34 -20.63 -20.87
C THR A 120 17.71 -20.49 -19.49
N HIS A 121 17.54 -19.24 -19.01
CA HIS A 121 17.06 -18.91 -17.67
C HIS A 121 17.87 -19.56 -16.53
N GLU A 122 19.08 -20.02 -16.79
CA GLU A 122 19.97 -20.62 -15.78
C GLU A 122 20.43 -19.58 -14.76
N GLY A 123 20.79 -20.01 -13.54
CA GLY A 123 21.31 -19.15 -12.48
C GLY A 123 20.25 -18.31 -11.73
N ASN A 124 18.96 -18.51 -12.03
CA ASN A 124 17.88 -17.84 -11.29
C ASN A 124 17.57 -18.59 -9.98
N SER A 125 17.30 -17.84 -8.91
CA SER A 125 16.73 -18.42 -7.68
C SER A 125 15.35 -18.99 -7.96
N PRO A 126 14.97 -20.13 -7.33
CA PRO A 126 13.62 -20.70 -7.46
C PRO A 126 12.48 -19.73 -7.07
N ASN A 127 12.78 -18.71 -6.27
CA ASN A 127 11.82 -17.70 -5.82
C ASN A 127 11.71 -16.48 -6.74
N ASN A 128 12.58 -16.36 -7.75
CA ASN A 128 12.51 -15.25 -8.68
C ASN A 128 11.25 -15.37 -9.56
N LEU A 129 10.54 -14.26 -9.71
CA LEU A 129 9.42 -14.17 -10.65
C LEU A 129 9.91 -13.92 -12.07
N PHE A 130 11.01 -13.20 -12.21
CA PHE A 130 11.59 -12.79 -13.49
C PHE A 130 13.04 -13.24 -13.60
N CYS A 131 13.45 -13.54 -14.82
CA CYS A 131 14.81 -13.88 -15.13
C CYS A 131 15.74 -12.68 -14.92
N ILE A 132 16.82 -12.88 -14.17
CA ILE A 132 17.84 -11.85 -13.90
C ILE A 132 18.62 -11.42 -15.16
N HIS A 133 18.59 -12.23 -16.23
CA HIS A 133 19.35 -11.98 -17.45
C HIS A 133 18.50 -11.28 -18.54
N CYS A 134 17.27 -11.79 -18.80
CA CYS A 134 16.43 -11.28 -19.88
C CYS A 134 15.20 -10.51 -19.41
N GLY A 135 14.89 -10.55 -18.11
CA GLY A 135 13.74 -9.84 -17.54
C GLY A 135 12.38 -10.48 -17.81
N GLN A 136 12.35 -11.60 -18.53
CA GLN A 136 11.08 -12.29 -18.78
C GLN A 136 10.63 -13.09 -17.55
N PRO A 137 9.31 -13.30 -17.37
CA PRO A 137 8.81 -14.17 -16.32
C PRO A 137 9.41 -15.58 -16.43
N LEU A 138 9.87 -16.13 -15.29
CA LEU A 138 10.43 -17.50 -15.24
C LEU A 138 9.34 -18.57 -15.33
N THR A 139 8.17 -18.27 -14.79
CA THR A 139 7.04 -19.20 -14.82
C THR A 139 5.77 -18.42 -15.12
N VAL A 140 5.07 -18.82 -16.19
CA VAL A 140 3.76 -18.33 -16.55
C VAL A 140 2.77 -19.47 -16.39
N LEU A 141 1.84 -19.38 -15.43
CA LEU A 141 0.84 -20.41 -15.16
C LEU A 141 -0.19 -20.51 -16.29
N LYS A 142 -0.60 -19.36 -16.79
CA LYS A 142 -1.53 -19.18 -17.92
C LYS A 142 -1.50 -17.74 -18.40
N THR A 143 -1.96 -17.53 -19.63
CA THR A 143 -2.17 -16.18 -20.19
C THR A 143 -3.67 -15.92 -20.30
N ILE A 144 -4.10 -14.72 -19.91
CA ILE A 144 -5.48 -14.25 -19.97
C ILE A 144 -5.45 -12.90 -20.69
N ARG A 145 -5.93 -12.85 -21.93
CA ARG A 145 -5.69 -11.73 -22.86
C ARG A 145 -4.18 -11.40 -22.91
N ASP A 146 -3.83 -10.15 -22.55
CA ASP A 146 -2.47 -9.62 -22.54
C ASP A 146 -1.77 -9.82 -21.20
N TYR A 147 -2.43 -10.46 -20.21
CA TYR A 147 -1.93 -10.65 -18.85
C TYR A 147 -1.34 -12.03 -18.64
N GLN A 148 -0.07 -12.11 -18.32
CA GLN A 148 0.62 -13.35 -17.95
C GLN A 148 0.43 -13.61 -16.45
N VAL A 149 -0.29 -14.64 -16.07
CA VAL A 149 -0.50 -15.04 -14.67
C VAL A 149 0.75 -15.74 -14.15
N LEU A 150 1.38 -15.15 -13.14
CA LEU A 150 2.63 -15.64 -12.56
C LEU A 150 2.40 -16.49 -11.32
N ARG A 151 1.42 -16.14 -10.49
CA ARG A 151 1.15 -16.83 -9.22
C ARG A 151 -0.29 -16.61 -8.76
N THR A 152 -0.84 -17.58 -8.03
CA THR A 152 -2.07 -17.40 -7.26
C THR A 152 -1.74 -16.69 -5.94
N LEU A 153 -2.41 -15.57 -5.65
CA LEU A 153 -2.30 -14.81 -4.41
C LEU A 153 -3.29 -15.30 -3.36
N GLY A 154 -4.48 -15.73 -3.79
CA GLY A 154 -5.51 -16.25 -2.92
C GLY A 154 -6.65 -16.89 -3.69
N GLN A 155 -7.37 -17.80 -3.02
CA GLN A 155 -8.57 -18.45 -3.53
C GLN A 155 -9.63 -18.45 -2.44
N GLY A 156 -10.81 -17.97 -2.77
CA GLY A 156 -11.95 -17.88 -1.86
C GLY A 156 -13.25 -18.28 -2.52
N GLY A 157 -14.35 -18.22 -1.79
CA GLY A 157 -15.68 -18.59 -2.28
C GLY A 157 -16.11 -17.81 -3.52
N MET A 158 -15.80 -16.53 -3.61
CA MET A 158 -16.20 -15.66 -4.73
C MET A 158 -15.28 -15.76 -5.94
N GLY A 159 -14.00 -16.10 -5.76
CA GLY A 159 -13.07 -16.10 -6.88
C GLY A 159 -11.64 -16.45 -6.52
N THR A 160 -10.79 -16.34 -7.52
CA THR A 160 -9.34 -16.54 -7.39
C THR A 160 -8.63 -15.24 -7.76
N THR A 161 -7.68 -14.83 -6.93
CA THR A 161 -6.86 -13.65 -7.12
C THR A 161 -5.47 -14.07 -7.56
N TYR A 162 -4.98 -13.49 -8.65
CA TYR A 162 -3.69 -13.80 -9.26
C TYR A 162 -2.78 -12.58 -9.23
N LEU A 163 -1.48 -12.85 -9.12
CA LEU A 163 -0.43 -11.92 -9.52
C LEU A 163 -0.24 -12.10 -11.04
N ALA A 164 -0.38 -11.02 -11.78
CA ALA A 164 -0.24 -11.01 -13.22
C ALA A 164 0.74 -9.93 -13.68
N TRP A 165 1.31 -10.15 -14.87
CA TRP A 165 2.24 -9.26 -15.54
C TRP A 165 1.61 -8.71 -16.81
N ASP A 166 1.56 -7.40 -16.95
CA ASP A 166 1.24 -6.70 -18.18
C ASP A 166 2.54 -6.37 -18.90
N GLU A 167 2.98 -7.25 -19.81
CA GLU A 167 4.19 -7.07 -20.60
C GLU A 167 4.05 -5.93 -21.61
N THR A 168 2.85 -5.72 -22.10
CA THR A 168 2.58 -4.75 -23.18
C THR A 168 2.58 -3.32 -22.70
N GLY A 169 2.46 -3.11 -21.39
CA GLY A 169 2.32 -1.78 -20.80
C GLY A 169 1.03 -1.08 -21.23
N LYS A 170 0.01 -1.84 -21.61
CA LYS A 170 -1.27 -1.31 -22.11
C LYS A 170 -1.95 -0.37 -21.12
N ILE A 171 -1.75 -0.61 -19.83
CA ILE A 171 -2.39 0.15 -18.75
C ILE A 171 -1.65 1.46 -18.46
N SER A 172 -0.33 1.43 -18.35
CA SER A 172 0.47 2.57 -17.90
C SER A 172 1.52 3.07 -18.90
N GLY A 173 1.57 2.47 -20.09
CA GLY A 173 2.63 2.72 -21.08
C GLY A 173 3.94 1.99 -20.76
N GLN A 174 4.01 1.24 -19.65
CA GLN A 174 5.17 0.45 -19.23
C GLN A 174 4.72 -0.91 -18.66
N PRO A 175 5.54 -1.96 -18.85
CA PRO A 175 5.27 -3.27 -18.24
C PRO A 175 5.15 -3.17 -16.72
N GLN A 176 4.14 -3.81 -16.14
CA GLN A 176 3.91 -3.74 -14.69
C GLN A 176 3.25 -5.00 -14.13
N LEU A 177 3.48 -5.23 -12.83
CA LEU A 177 2.72 -6.20 -12.05
C LEU A 177 1.37 -5.63 -11.64
N LEU A 178 0.35 -6.50 -11.66
CA LEU A 178 -1.01 -6.15 -11.25
C LEU A 178 -1.70 -7.32 -10.55
N VAL A 179 -2.83 -7.04 -9.93
CA VAL A 179 -3.74 -8.04 -9.40
C VAL A 179 -4.83 -8.31 -10.42
N LEU A 180 -5.05 -9.59 -10.73
CA LEU A 180 -6.15 -10.05 -11.58
C LEU A 180 -7.09 -10.92 -10.74
N LYS A 181 -8.28 -10.40 -10.40
CA LYS A 181 -9.33 -11.12 -9.65
C LYS A 181 -10.25 -11.81 -10.67
N GLN A 182 -10.35 -13.14 -10.59
CA GLN A 182 -11.22 -13.96 -11.44
C GLN A 182 -12.43 -14.41 -10.63
N MET A 183 -13.65 -14.25 -11.16
CA MET A 183 -14.86 -14.82 -10.58
C MET A 183 -14.87 -16.34 -10.74
N ASN A 184 -15.27 -17.07 -9.70
CA ASN A 184 -15.45 -18.53 -9.78
C ASN A 184 -16.59 -18.91 -10.73
N ALA A 185 -16.43 -20.03 -11.44
CA ALA A 185 -17.41 -20.51 -12.41
C ALA A 185 -18.80 -20.79 -11.78
N ASP A 186 -18.83 -21.30 -10.56
CA ASP A 186 -20.10 -21.56 -9.86
C ASP A 186 -20.77 -20.26 -9.41
N MET A 187 -20.01 -19.27 -8.95
CA MET A 187 -20.53 -17.94 -8.65
C MET A 187 -21.01 -17.22 -9.91
N ALA A 188 -20.37 -17.45 -11.05
CA ALA A 188 -20.82 -16.90 -12.33
C ALA A 188 -22.21 -17.37 -12.77
N LYS A 189 -22.72 -18.48 -12.26
CA LYS A 189 -24.08 -18.97 -12.48
C LYS A 189 -25.11 -18.22 -11.64
N ILE A 190 -24.70 -17.58 -10.54
CA ILE A 190 -25.56 -16.87 -9.60
C ILE A 190 -25.65 -15.40 -10.02
N ALA A 191 -26.85 -14.96 -10.44
CA ALA A 191 -27.08 -13.58 -10.91
C ALA A 191 -26.62 -12.53 -9.89
N LYS A 192 -26.88 -12.75 -8.61
CA LYS A 192 -26.49 -11.82 -7.52
C LYS A 192 -24.98 -11.74 -7.35
N ALA A 193 -24.24 -12.83 -7.51
CA ALA A 193 -22.77 -12.83 -7.43
C ALA A 193 -22.16 -12.05 -8.60
N ARG A 194 -22.70 -12.21 -9.82
CA ARG A 194 -22.30 -11.42 -10.99
C ARG A 194 -22.52 -9.92 -10.75
N GLU A 195 -23.70 -9.55 -10.26
CA GLU A 195 -24.04 -8.16 -9.94
C GLU A 195 -23.05 -7.55 -8.93
N LEU A 196 -22.71 -8.28 -7.88
CA LEU A 196 -21.74 -7.83 -6.87
C LEU A 196 -20.33 -7.64 -7.45
N PHE A 197 -19.88 -8.55 -8.30
CA PHE A 197 -18.58 -8.47 -8.94
C PHE A 197 -18.48 -7.32 -9.94
N GLU A 198 -19.54 -7.07 -10.72
CA GLU A 198 -19.64 -5.92 -11.62
C GLU A 198 -19.70 -4.61 -10.83
N ARG A 199 -20.43 -4.61 -9.72
CA ARG A 199 -20.51 -3.45 -8.82
C ARG A 199 -19.14 -3.10 -8.23
N GLU A 200 -18.37 -4.09 -7.78
CA GLU A 200 -17.00 -3.89 -7.30
C GLU A 200 -16.13 -3.20 -8.37
N ALA A 201 -16.18 -3.70 -9.60
CA ALA A 201 -15.44 -3.11 -10.71
C ALA A 201 -15.88 -1.67 -11.03
N ASN A 202 -17.19 -1.42 -11.09
CA ASN A 202 -17.73 -0.09 -11.38
C ASN A 202 -17.42 0.90 -10.24
N THR A 203 -17.52 0.47 -8.98
CA THR A 203 -17.17 1.28 -7.81
C THR A 203 -15.69 1.66 -7.87
N LEU A 204 -14.78 0.69 -8.03
CA LEU A 204 -13.34 0.98 -8.14
C LEU A 204 -13.02 1.91 -9.31
N LYS A 205 -13.72 1.75 -10.44
CA LYS A 205 -13.52 2.61 -11.62
C LYS A 205 -13.84 4.08 -11.35
N SER A 206 -14.83 4.37 -10.49
CA SER A 206 -15.25 5.72 -10.16
C SER A 206 -14.41 6.38 -9.06
N LEU A 207 -13.63 5.59 -8.30
CA LEU A 207 -12.91 6.07 -7.12
C LEU A 207 -11.46 6.44 -7.45
N HIS A 208 -11.02 7.58 -6.92
CA HIS A 208 -9.66 8.10 -7.10
C HIS A 208 -9.12 8.61 -5.76
N HIS A 209 -8.47 7.72 -4.99
CA HIS A 209 -7.90 8.05 -3.69
C HIS A 209 -6.61 7.22 -3.46
N PRO A 210 -5.53 7.78 -2.86
CA PRO A 210 -4.27 7.05 -2.65
C PRO A 210 -4.42 5.81 -1.73
N GLY A 211 -5.42 5.80 -0.87
CA GLY A 211 -5.78 4.68 0.00
C GLY A 211 -6.75 3.66 -0.63
N ILE A 212 -6.99 3.72 -1.93
CA ILE A 212 -7.84 2.79 -2.69
C ILE A 212 -7.03 2.25 -3.88
N PRO A 213 -7.06 0.93 -4.16
CA PRO A 213 -6.36 0.39 -5.32
C PRO A 213 -6.87 0.99 -6.63
N LYS A 214 -5.96 1.34 -7.53
CA LYS A 214 -6.35 1.84 -8.86
C LYS A 214 -7.04 0.73 -9.65
N TYR A 215 -8.19 1.06 -10.25
CA TYR A 215 -8.83 0.24 -11.27
C TYR A 215 -8.04 0.32 -12.57
N TYR A 216 -7.90 -0.82 -13.27
CA TYR A 216 -7.25 -0.87 -14.57
C TYR A 216 -8.21 -1.34 -15.67
N ASP A 217 -8.80 -2.53 -15.54
CA ASP A 217 -9.68 -3.09 -16.57
C ASP A 217 -10.71 -4.05 -15.95
N PHE A 218 -11.84 -4.19 -16.63
CA PHE A 218 -12.85 -5.19 -16.30
C PHE A 218 -13.33 -5.84 -17.59
N PHE A 219 -13.24 -7.16 -17.69
CA PHE A 219 -13.50 -7.85 -18.95
C PHE A 219 -13.99 -9.30 -18.75
N GLU A 220 -14.49 -9.86 -19.83
CA GLU A 220 -14.85 -11.27 -19.91
C GLU A 220 -13.92 -11.98 -20.92
N GLU A 221 -13.41 -13.15 -20.55
CA GLU A 221 -12.57 -14.00 -21.37
C GLU A 221 -12.85 -15.47 -21.07
N GLY A 222 -13.14 -16.28 -22.12
CA GLY A 222 -13.48 -17.69 -21.97
C GLY A 222 -14.67 -17.96 -21.04
N GLY A 223 -15.68 -17.09 -21.06
CA GLY A 223 -16.88 -17.16 -20.20
C GLY A 223 -16.62 -16.86 -18.72
N LYS A 224 -15.47 -16.31 -18.38
CA LYS A 224 -15.07 -15.89 -17.03
C LYS A 224 -14.89 -14.38 -16.96
N ARG A 225 -15.22 -13.79 -15.82
CA ARG A 225 -15.07 -12.36 -15.58
C ARG A 225 -13.83 -12.07 -14.76
N TYR A 226 -13.16 -11.01 -15.14
CA TYR A 226 -11.90 -10.59 -14.58
C TYR A 226 -11.93 -9.10 -14.23
N LEU A 227 -11.34 -8.77 -13.09
CA LEU A 227 -11.08 -7.40 -12.65
C LEU A 227 -9.57 -7.23 -12.48
N ALA A 228 -8.97 -6.34 -13.26
CA ALA A 228 -7.57 -5.95 -13.19
C ALA A 228 -7.42 -4.66 -12.36
N MET A 229 -6.55 -4.68 -11.36
CA MET A 229 -6.34 -3.56 -10.45
C MET A 229 -4.90 -3.49 -9.94
N GLU A 230 -4.55 -2.40 -9.29
CA GLU A 230 -3.23 -2.14 -8.71
C GLU A 230 -2.78 -3.28 -7.79
N LEU A 231 -1.54 -3.71 -7.96
CA LEU A 231 -0.85 -4.51 -6.96
C LEU A 231 -0.35 -3.59 -5.84
N VAL A 232 -1.00 -3.66 -4.69
CA VAL A 232 -0.54 -2.96 -3.50
C VAL A 232 0.63 -3.74 -2.88
N HIS A 233 1.84 -3.17 -2.96
CA HIS A 233 3.01 -3.76 -2.31
C HIS A 233 2.97 -3.47 -0.82
N GLY A 234 2.58 -4.47 -0.03
CA GLY A 234 2.38 -4.31 1.41
C GLY A 234 1.95 -5.60 2.09
N GLN A 235 1.48 -5.46 3.31
CA GLN A 235 0.94 -6.55 4.12
C GLN A 235 -0.38 -6.12 4.75
N ASP A 236 -1.38 -7.00 4.74
CA ASP A 236 -2.62 -6.74 5.46
C ASP A 236 -2.38 -6.76 6.99
N LEU A 237 -3.19 -5.97 7.70
CA LEU A 237 -3.04 -5.78 9.14
C LEU A 237 -3.29 -7.08 9.92
N GLU A 238 -4.13 -7.98 9.42
CA GLU A 238 -4.38 -9.26 10.07
C GLU A 238 -3.12 -10.13 10.09
N LYS A 239 -2.48 -10.32 8.91
CA LYS A 239 -1.22 -11.05 8.81
C LYS A 239 -0.10 -10.35 9.56
N LEU A 240 -0.05 -9.00 9.49
CA LEU A 240 0.98 -8.25 10.18
C LEU A 240 0.93 -8.52 11.70
N ILE A 241 -0.25 -8.45 12.30
CA ILE A 241 -0.44 -8.73 13.73
C ILE A 241 -0.18 -10.21 14.06
N LEU A 242 -0.63 -11.13 13.20
CA LEU A 242 -0.38 -12.56 13.39
C LEU A 242 1.12 -12.90 13.45
N TYR A 243 1.93 -12.27 12.61
CA TYR A 243 3.38 -12.58 12.53
C TYR A 243 4.25 -11.73 13.46
N LYS A 244 3.87 -10.48 13.73
CA LYS A 244 4.70 -9.55 14.52
C LYS A 244 4.15 -9.23 15.90
N GLY A 245 2.92 -9.67 16.19
CA GLY A 245 2.20 -9.33 17.42
C GLY A 245 1.55 -7.95 17.38
N PRO A 246 0.92 -7.53 18.51
CA PRO A 246 0.26 -6.24 18.65
C PRO A 246 1.20 -5.06 18.39
N VAL A 247 0.64 -3.96 17.89
CA VAL A 247 1.39 -2.73 17.63
C VAL A 247 1.21 -1.71 18.76
N THR A 248 2.03 -0.66 18.75
CA THR A 248 1.90 0.45 19.71
C THR A 248 0.60 1.22 19.50
N PRO A 249 0.05 1.87 20.55
CA PRO A 249 -1.13 2.72 20.41
C PRO A 249 -0.97 3.82 19.35
N SER A 250 0.16 4.50 19.31
CA SER A 250 0.45 5.54 18.30
C SER A 250 0.37 4.98 16.88
N GLN A 251 0.96 3.79 16.62
CA GLN A 251 0.89 3.18 15.29
C GLN A 251 -0.54 2.77 14.92
N ALA A 252 -1.30 2.20 15.85
CA ALA A 252 -2.69 1.81 15.62
C ALA A 252 -3.57 3.05 15.35
N ILE A 253 -3.40 4.12 16.12
CA ILE A 253 -4.10 5.39 15.94
C ILE A 253 -3.78 6.00 14.56
N THR A 254 -2.50 6.09 14.19
CA THR A 254 -2.07 6.62 12.90
C THR A 254 -2.75 5.88 11.74
N TRP A 255 -2.79 4.55 11.76
CA TRP A 255 -3.44 3.77 10.72
C TRP A 255 -4.96 3.96 10.68
N MET A 256 -5.60 4.08 11.85
CA MET A 256 -7.04 4.29 11.90
C MET A 256 -7.44 5.72 11.48
N ILE A 257 -6.62 6.73 11.74
CA ILE A 257 -6.80 8.08 11.18
C ILE A 257 -6.75 8.04 9.65
N GLN A 258 -5.76 7.35 9.06
CA GLN A 258 -5.70 7.17 7.60
C GLN A 258 -6.90 6.39 7.05
N THR A 259 -7.38 5.39 7.80
CA THR A 259 -8.59 4.66 7.42
C THR A 259 -9.82 5.57 7.46
N CYS A 260 -9.92 6.46 8.46
CA CYS A 260 -10.99 7.46 8.53
C CYS A 260 -10.95 8.44 7.35
N ASP A 261 -9.77 8.85 6.88
CA ASP A 261 -9.62 9.70 5.69
C ASP A 261 -10.21 9.03 4.44
N ILE A 262 -9.91 7.74 4.25
CA ILE A 262 -10.49 6.95 3.15
C ILE A 262 -12.01 6.81 3.30
N LEU A 263 -12.50 6.58 4.51
CA LEU A 263 -13.95 6.49 4.78
C LEU A 263 -14.65 7.83 4.57
N ASP A 264 -14.03 8.96 4.95
CA ASP A 264 -14.58 10.30 4.70
C ASP A 264 -14.76 10.53 3.18
N TYR A 265 -13.75 10.13 2.38
CA TYR A 265 -13.82 10.16 0.93
C TYR A 265 -14.96 9.28 0.38
N LEU A 266 -15.12 8.04 0.86
CA LEU A 266 -16.21 7.15 0.40
C LEU A 266 -17.58 7.67 0.79
N HIS A 267 -17.73 8.16 2.02
CA HIS A 267 -19.00 8.68 2.54
C HIS A 267 -19.39 10.02 1.90
N SER A 268 -18.44 10.77 1.32
CA SER A 268 -18.68 12.02 0.59
C SER A 268 -19.10 11.84 -0.87
N GLN A 269 -19.11 10.61 -1.37
CA GLN A 269 -19.57 10.34 -2.74
C GLN A 269 -21.08 10.60 -2.87
N GLU A 270 -21.55 10.83 -4.09
CA GLU A 270 -22.97 11.01 -4.40
C GLU A 270 -23.46 9.92 -5.38
N PRO A 271 -24.25 8.94 -4.89
CA PRO A 271 -24.69 8.72 -3.50
C PRO A 271 -23.55 8.23 -2.60
N PRO A 272 -23.68 8.44 -1.25
CA PRO A 272 -22.68 7.96 -0.30
C PRO A 272 -22.44 6.45 -0.39
N LEU A 273 -21.15 6.07 -0.36
CA LEU A 273 -20.71 4.67 -0.43
C LEU A 273 -20.36 4.16 0.97
N ILE A 274 -20.91 3.03 1.35
CA ILE A 274 -20.59 2.32 2.60
C ILE A 274 -19.78 1.08 2.24
N HIS A 275 -18.61 0.90 2.87
CA HIS A 275 -17.71 -0.21 2.59
C HIS A 275 -18.24 -1.56 3.12
N ARG A 276 -18.77 -1.59 4.33
CA ARG A 276 -19.42 -2.70 5.03
C ARG A 276 -18.52 -3.87 5.44
N ASP A 277 -17.26 -3.87 5.09
CA ASP A 277 -16.32 -4.96 5.45
C ASP A 277 -14.95 -4.40 5.88
N ILE A 278 -14.97 -3.33 6.69
CA ILE A 278 -13.76 -2.79 7.33
C ILE A 278 -13.33 -3.77 8.42
N LYS A 279 -12.12 -4.31 8.26
CA LYS A 279 -11.47 -5.25 9.19
C LYS A 279 -9.97 -5.34 8.88
N PRO A 280 -9.13 -5.86 9.79
CA PRO A 280 -7.68 -5.94 9.58
C PRO A 280 -7.25 -6.65 8.28
N ALA A 281 -7.97 -7.70 7.88
CA ALA A 281 -7.68 -8.43 6.64
C ALA A 281 -7.89 -7.59 5.36
N ASN A 282 -8.74 -6.56 5.42
CA ASN A 282 -9.05 -5.66 4.29
C ASN A 282 -8.30 -4.32 4.37
N LEU A 283 -7.42 -4.14 5.34
CA LEU A 283 -6.57 -2.96 5.50
C LEU A 283 -5.11 -3.35 5.26
N MET A 284 -4.51 -2.84 4.20
CA MET A 284 -3.14 -3.15 3.84
C MET A 284 -2.23 -1.96 4.09
N VAL A 285 -1.08 -2.20 4.71
CA VAL A 285 -0.02 -1.19 4.88
C VAL A 285 0.95 -1.26 3.72
N ARG A 286 1.11 -0.15 2.98
CA ARG A 286 2.10 -0.05 1.90
C ARG A 286 3.52 -0.05 2.45
N ASN A 287 4.40 -0.82 1.83
CA ASN A 287 5.82 -0.86 2.21
C ASN A 287 6.55 0.47 1.93
N SER A 288 6.08 1.27 0.95
CA SER A 288 6.76 2.47 0.49
C SER A 288 6.65 3.67 1.44
N ASN A 289 5.50 3.83 2.08
CA ASN A 289 5.18 5.04 2.86
C ASN A 289 4.41 4.77 4.16
N ASN A 290 4.25 3.50 4.54
CA ASN A 290 3.44 3.09 5.69
C ASN A 290 1.97 3.55 5.63
N GLY A 291 1.48 3.83 4.42
CA GLY A 291 0.12 4.29 4.16
C GLY A 291 -0.88 3.15 4.12
N ILE A 292 -2.08 3.38 4.63
CA ILE A 292 -3.18 2.42 4.58
C ILE A 292 -3.85 2.41 3.20
N VAL A 293 -4.18 1.22 2.74
CA VAL A 293 -5.04 0.97 1.58
C VAL A 293 -6.18 0.06 1.99
N VAL A 294 -7.39 0.49 1.73
CA VAL A 294 -8.61 -0.31 1.92
C VAL A 294 -8.80 -1.21 0.70
N LEU A 295 -8.97 -2.49 0.94
CA LEU A 295 -9.15 -3.53 -0.07
C LEU A 295 -10.58 -4.06 -0.06
N ASP A 296 -10.96 -4.79 -1.12
CA ASP A 296 -12.20 -5.57 -1.28
C ASP A 296 -13.48 -4.74 -1.23
N PHE A 297 -13.80 -4.12 -2.37
CA PHE A 297 -14.99 -3.30 -2.59
C PHE A 297 -16.24 -4.12 -2.97
N GLY A 298 -16.17 -5.46 -2.94
CA GLY A 298 -17.29 -6.33 -3.29
C GLY A 298 -18.51 -6.22 -2.35
N ALA A 299 -18.29 -5.72 -1.14
CA ALA A 299 -19.35 -5.48 -0.16
C ALA A 299 -19.97 -4.08 -0.24
N VAL A 300 -19.39 -3.15 -1.00
CA VAL A 300 -19.82 -1.73 -1.04
C VAL A 300 -21.27 -1.57 -1.44
N LYS A 301 -21.99 -0.66 -0.78
CA LYS A 301 -23.39 -0.31 -1.04
C LYS A 301 -23.54 1.20 -1.14
N GLU A 302 -24.24 1.63 -2.19
CA GLU A 302 -24.77 2.99 -2.29
C GLU A 302 -26.00 3.16 -1.38
N ILE A 303 -26.13 4.30 -0.73
CA ILE A 303 -27.35 4.65 0.00
C ILE A 303 -28.36 5.19 -1.00
N VAL A 304 -29.13 4.28 -1.63
CA VAL A 304 -30.26 4.63 -2.50
C VAL A 304 -31.53 4.05 -1.90
N GLY A 305 -32.33 4.88 -1.23
CA GLY A 305 -33.63 4.50 -0.64
C GLY A 305 -33.53 3.66 0.64
N THR A 306 -34.69 3.24 1.17
CA THR A 306 -34.83 2.54 2.46
C THR A 306 -34.94 1.01 2.35
N ALA A 307 -34.65 0.44 1.19
CA ALA A 307 -34.77 -1.02 0.98
C ALA A 307 -33.78 -1.80 1.84
N PRO A 308 -34.18 -2.89 2.54
CA PRO A 308 -33.28 -3.74 3.30
C PRO A 308 -32.19 -4.31 2.39
N GLY A 309 -30.93 -4.21 2.85
CA GLY A 309 -29.77 -4.74 2.15
C GLY A 309 -29.50 -6.21 2.52
N THR A 310 -28.55 -6.80 1.80
CA THR A 310 -28.01 -8.13 2.14
C THR A 310 -27.21 -8.05 3.44
N ARG A 311 -27.35 -9.04 4.32
CA ARG A 311 -26.50 -9.19 5.49
C ARG A 311 -25.08 -9.53 5.03
N ILE A 312 -24.15 -8.59 5.20
CA ILE A 312 -22.74 -8.72 4.87
C ILE A 312 -21.97 -8.09 6.02
N GLY A 313 -20.88 -8.70 6.44
CA GLY A 313 -19.97 -8.19 7.46
C GLY A 313 -19.19 -9.32 8.15
N ALA A 314 -18.04 -8.99 8.67
CA ALA A 314 -17.18 -9.93 9.41
C ALA A 314 -17.62 -10.02 10.88
N GLU A 315 -17.66 -11.24 11.42
CA GLU A 315 -17.98 -11.49 12.83
C GLU A 315 -17.03 -10.72 13.75
N GLY A 316 -17.58 -9.99 14.72
CA GLY A 316 -16.81 -9.17 15.66
C GLY A 316 -16.52 -7.74 15.16
N TYR A 317 -16.70 -7.45 13.86
CA TYR A 317 -16.46 -6.11 13.27
C TYR A 317 -17.75 -5.43 12.78
N CYS A 318 -18.80 -6.21 12.60
CA CYS A 318 -20.06 -5.77 12.02
C CYS A 318 -20.90 -4.96 13.02
N ALA A 319 -21.42 -3.82 12.59
CA ALA A 319 -22.32 -3.00 13.39
C ALA A 319 -23.72 -3.64 13.50
N PRO A 320 -24.45 -3.44 14.63
CA PRO A 320 -25.77 -4.09 14.85
C PRO A 320 -26.83 -3.76 13.77
N GLU A 321 -26.84 -2.56 13.24
CA GLU A 321 -27.77 -2.17 12.15
C GLU A 321 -27.38 -2.83 10.82
N GLN A 322 -26.09 -3.05 10.58
CA GLN A 322 -25.61 -3.74 9.39
C GLN A 322 -26.00 -5.22 9.40
N GLU A 323 -25.95 -5.89 10.56
CA GLU A 323 -26.46 -7.26 10.74
C GLU A 323 -27.96 -7.38 10.42
N ARG A 324 -28.71 -6.29 10.60
CA ARG A 324 -30.12 -6.20 10.23
C ARG A 324 -30.37 -5.85 8.76
N GLY A 325 -29.28 -5.69 7.96
CA GLY A 325 -29.36 -5.32 6.56
C GLY A 325 -29.61 -3.83 6.30
N GLN A 326 -29.41 -2.97 7.29
CA GLN A 326 -29.58 -1.51 7.24
C GLN A 326 -28.25 -0.79 7.49
N PRO A 327 -27.23 -0.99 6.66
CA PRO A 327 -25.93 -0.34 6.84
C PRO A 327 -26.05 1.18 6.64
N LEU A 328 -25.30 1.91 7.46
CA LEU A 328 -25.15 3.38 7.43
C LEU A 328 -23.66 3.72 7.35
N THR A 329 -23.32 4.97 7.04
CA THR A 329 -21.91 5.44 7.10
C THR A 329 -21.32 5.21 8.50
N GLN A 330 -22.11 5.35 9.56
CA GLN A 330 -21.71 5.03 10.95
C GLN A 330 -21.43 3.53 11.17
N SER A 331 -21.85 2.64 10.27
CA SER A 331 -21.49 1.21 10.37
C SER A 331 -20.04 0.95 10.05
N ASP A 332 -19.45 1.66 9.06
CA ASP A 332 -18.02 1.59 8.78
C ASP A 332 -17.21 2.19 9.94
N LEU A 333 -17.69 3.29 10.54
CA LEU A 333 -17.04 3.89 11.71
C LEU A 333 -17.03 2.94 12.92
N TYR A 334 -18.12 2.20 13.14
CA TYR A 334 -18.18 1.18 14.19
C TYR A 334 -17.01 0.19 14.09
N ALA A 335 -16.71 -0.27 12.88
CA ALA A 335 -15.68 -1.27 12.64
C ALA A 335 -14.24 -0.80 13.01
N ILE A 336 -14.01 0.51 13.11
CA ILE A 336 -12.73 1.08 13.58
C ILE A 336 -12.46 0.67 15.03
N GLY A 337 -13.49 0.62 15.90
CA GLY A 337 -13.34 0.24 17.30
C GLY A 337 -12.80 -1.19 17.49
N PRO A 338 -13.46 -2.24 17.01
CA PRO A 338 -12.95 -3.60 17.06
C PRO A 338 -11.63 -3.80 16.29
N THR A 339 -11.40 -3.03 15.22
CA THR A 339 -10.09 -3.04 14.53
C THR A 339 -8.98 -2.55 15.46
N LEU A 340 -9.17 -1.44 16.19
CA LEU A 340 -8.23 -0.96 17.20
C LEU A 340 -7.98 -1.99 18.29
N ILE A 341 -9.04 -2.65 18.81
CA ILE A 341 -8.91 -3.70 19.81
C ILE A 341 -8.02 -4.83 19.28
N TYR A 342 -8.24 -5.28 18.05
CA TYR A 342 -7.41 -6.31 17.42
C TYR A 342 -5.95 -5.87 17.28
N LEU A 343 -5.69 -4.68 16.77
CA LEU A 343 -4.33 -4.16 16.57
C LEU A 343 -3.53 -4.05 17.90
N LEU A 344 -4.22 -3.73 18.98
CA LEU A 344 -3.62 -3.50 20.31
C LEU A 344 -3.54 -4.74 21.17
N SER A 345 -4.36 -5.76 20.94
CA SER A 345 -4.39 -7.00 21.71
C SER A 345 -3.81 -8.22 20.98
N GLY A 346 -3.83 -8.20 19.64
CA GLY A 346 -3.55 -9.38 18.81
C GLY A 346 -4.66 -10.45 18.85
N GLU A 347 -5.78 -10.15 19.51
CA GLU A 347 -6.85 -11.10 19.78
C GLU A 347 -8.14 -10.73 19.06
N ASN A 348 -8.93 -11.74 18.66
CA ASN A 348 -10.23 -11.48 18.06
C ASN A 348 -11.10 -10.59 18.97
N PRO A 349 -11.63 -9.46 18.47
CA PRO A 349 -12.41 -8.52 19.29
C PRO A 349 -13.61 -9.14 19.99
N PHE A 350 -14.19 -10.21 19.42
CA PHE A 350 -15.31 -10.93 20.03
C PHE A 350 -14.99 -11.49 21.42
N LYS A 351 -13.70 -11.78 21.73
CA LYS A 351 -13.26 -12.20 23.07
C LYS A 351 -13.52 -11.15 24.15
N PHE A 352 -13.58 -9.89 23.76
CA PHE A 352 -13.80 -8.75 24.66
C PHE A 352 -15.27 -8.31 24.72
N TYR A 353 -16.13 -8.91 23.93
CA TYR A 353 -17.55 -8.55 23.84
C TYR A 353 -18.32 -9.14 25.04
N ARG A 354 -18.96 -8.30 25.82
CA ARG A 354 -19.64 -8.65 27.06
C ARG A 354 -21.03 -8.04 27.11
N GLN A 355 -21.98 -8.76 27.69
CA GLN A 355 -23.28 -8.25 27.99
C GLN A 355 -23.21 -7.27 29.17
N GLN A 356 -23.68 -6.04 28.97
CA GLN A 356 -23.83 -5.02 30.01
C GLN A 356 -25.30 -4.53 30.01
N GLY A 357 -26.06 -4.99 30.96
CA GLY A 357 -27.51 -4.74 31.00
C GLY A 357 -28.23 -5.37 29.80
N ARG A 358 -28.92 -4.52 28.99
CA ARG A 358 -29.63 -4.95 27.79
C ARG A 358 -28.82 -4.82 26.50
N SER A 359 -27.58 -4.37 26.57
CA SER A 359 -26.68 -4.17 25.41
C SER A 359 -25.39 -4.94 25.57
N PHE A 360 -24.67 -5.12 24.45
CA PHE A 360 -23.33 -5.68 24.45
C PHE A 360 -22.30 -4.56 24.22
N ARG A 361 -21.16 -4.67 24.91
CA ARG A 361 -20.05 -3.73 24.82
C ARG A 361 -18.70 -4.45 24.91
N PHE A 362 -17.64 -3.78 24.49
CA PHE A 362 -16.29 -4.29 24.62
C PHE A 362 -15.73 -3.99 26.03
N ASP A 363 -15.21 -5.02 26.69
CA ASP A 363 -14.50 -4.91 27.97
C ASP A 363 -13.03 -4.57 27.69
N LEU A 364 -12.72 -3.27 27.64
CA LEU A 364 -11.38 -2.76 27.29
C LEU A 364 -10.38 -2.86 28.45
N THR A 365 -10.81 -3.21 29.66
CA THR A 365 -9.92 -3.34 30.84
C THR A 365 -8.91 -4.46 30.69
N LYS A 366 -9.17 -5.40 29.79
CA LYS A 366 -8.30 -6.53 29.48
C LYS A 366 -7.22 -6.24 28.43
N VAL A 367 -7.18 -5.03 27.89
CA VAL A 367 -6.17 -4.58 26.92
C VAL A 367 -5.37 -3.42 27.52
N PRO A 368 -4.27 -3.72 28.25
CA PRO A 368 -3.55 -2.71 29.06
C PRO A 368 -2.96 -1.55 28.24
N THR A 369 -2.77 -1.74 26.94
CA THR A 369 -2.25 -0.72 26.01
C THR A 369 -3.29 0.34 25.65
N ILE A 370 -4.58 0.11 25.93
CA ILE A 370 -5.65 1.08 25.68
C ILE A 370 -5.68 2.10 26.83
N THR A 371 -5.26 3.35 26.55
CA THR A 371 -5.35 4.44 27.51
C THR A 371 -6.82 4.79 27.83
N PRO A 372 -7.12 5.42 28.98
CA PRO A 372 -8.50 5.84 29.30
C PRO A 372 -9.12 6.72 28.19
N LYS A 373 -8.36 7.61 27.60
CA LYS A 373 -8.80 8.50 26.54
C LYS A 373 -9.14 7.71 25.25
N LEU A 374 -8.31 6.76 24.85
CA LEU A 374 -8.58 5.88 23.71
C LEU A 374 -9.77 4.96 23.99
N ALA A 375 -9.93 4.50 25.23
CA ALA A 375 -11.10 3.71 25.64
C ALA A 375 -12.41 4.50 25.48
N GLU A 376 -12.44 5.80 25.79
CA GLU A 376 -13.59 6.65 25.55
C GLU A 376 -13.96 6.73 24.07
N VAL A 377 -12.95 6.90 23.19
CA VAL A 377 -13.18 6.93 21.74
C VAL A 377 -13.73 5.60 21.24
N ILE A 378 -13.11 4.45 21.64
CA ILE A 378 -13.58 3.11 21.27
C ILE A 378 -15.00 2.87 21.78
N ASN A 379 -15.30 3.21 23.03
CA ASN A 379 -16.62 3.05 23.61
C ASN A 379 -17.68 3.90 22.91
N ARG A 380 -17.34 5.09 22.45
CA ARG A 380 -18.27 5.96 21.71
C ARG A 380 -18.50 5.44 20.29
N VAL A 381 -17.46 5.07 19.55
CA VAL A 381 -17.61 4.61 18.17
C VAL A 381 -18.34 3.27 18.08
N THR A 382 -18.28 2.44 19.14
CA THR A 382 -18.96 1.14 19.23
C THR A 382 -20.31 1.18 19.93
N GLN A 383 -20.92 2.37 20.10
CA GLN A 383 -22.26 2.46 20.65
C GLN A 383 -23.27 1.64 19.81
N PRO A 384 -24.22 0.93 20.45
CA PRO A 384 -25.22 0.15 19.73
C PRO A 384 -26.07 0.95 18.77
N LEU A 385 -26.43 2.18 19.12
CA LEU A 385 -27.23 3.06 18.27
C LEU A 385 -26.34 3.98 17.44
N PRO A 386 -26.49 4.04 16.10
CA PRO A 386 -25.67 4.87 15.23
C PRO A 386 -25.65 6.36 15.62
N ARG A 387 -26.76 6.90 16.11
CA ARG A 387 -26.87 8.31 16.53
C ARG A 387 -25.97 8.67 17.72
N ASP A 388 -25.57 7.69 18.53
CA ASP A 388 -24.73 7.89 19.71
C ASP A 388 -23.23 7.79 19.38
N ARG A 389 -22.88 7.44 18.12
CA ARG A 389 -21.51 7.36 17.60
C ARG A 389 -21.04 8.72 17.06
N TYR A 390 -19.82 8.73 16.51
CA TYR A 390 -19.36 9.82 15.64
C TYR A 390 -20.20 9.83 14.36
N GLN A 391 -20.58 11.02 13.89
CA GLN A 391 -21.46 11.13 12.73
C GLN A 391 -20.70 11.22 11.41
N ALA A 392 -19.44 11.67 11.45
CA ALA A 392 -18.54 11.72 10.30
C ALA A 392 -17.19 11.03 10.62
N ALA A 393 -16.53 10.51 9.60
CA ALA A 393 -15.22 9.88 9.75
C ALA A 393 -14.15 10.88 10.21
N ARG A 394 -14.24 12.12 9.76
CA ARG A 394 -13.39 13.23 10.20
C ARG A 394 -13.48 13.48 11.71
N ASP A 395 -14.68 13.43 12.30
CA ASP A 395 -14.86 13.65 13.74
C ASP A 395 -14.18 12.55 14.56
N LEU A 396 -14.27 11.30 14.08
CA LEU A 396 -13.56 10.16 14.67
C LEU A 396 -12.04 10.32 14.54
N ALA A 397 -11.55 10.74 13.37
CA ALA A 397 -10.12 10.98 13.14
C ALA A 397 -9.55 12.03 14.11
N LEU A 398 -10.27 13.14 14.32
CA LEU A 398 -9.88 14.19 15.29
C LEU A 398 -9.86 13.67 16.73
N ALA A 399 -10.85 12.84 17.11
CA ALA A 399 -10.89 12.23 18.43
C ALA A 399 -9.73 11.25 18.65
N LEU A 400 -9.36 10.47 17.64
CA LEU A 400 -8.20 9.57 17.66
C LEU A 400 -6.89 10.36 17.77
N ALA A 401 -6.70 11.41 16.95
CA ALA A 401 -5.52 12.25 17.00
C ALA A 401 -5.32 12.91 18.38
N ALA A 402 -6.42 13.23 19.06
CA ALA A 402 -6.35 13.76 20.42
C ALA A 402 -5.90 12.71 21.46
N CYS A 403 -5.79 11.41 21.12
CA CYS A 403 -5.30 10.35 22.00
C CYS A 403 -3.78 10.10 21.90
N GLU A 404 -3.11 10.69 20.92
CA GLU A 404 -1.65 10.72 20.82
C GLU A 404 -1.07 11.74 21.80
#